data_2fd76274552a255bc5e830310ad08fe8
#
_entry.id   2fd76274552a255bc5e830310ad08fe8
#
_cell.length_a   1.000
_cell.length_b   1.000
_cell.length_c   1.000
_cell.angle_alpha   90.00
_cell.angle_beta   90.00
_cell.angle_gamma   90.00
#
_symmetry.space_group_name_H-M   'P 1'
#
loop_
_entity.id
_entity.type
_entity.pdbx_description
1 polymer ?
#
loop_
_entity_poly.entity_id
_entity_poly.type
_entity_poly.pdbx_seq_one_letter_code
_entity_poly.pdbx_strand_id
1 'polypeptide(L)'
;MKKTISGVTIECVRGNIVEQPDLDAIVNAANAQLRRGGGVAGAIHRAAGPGLEEECLPLAPIKPGEAVITGGHNLPNRHVIHCLGPVYGRDKPEAELLANCYRNALRLADENELKSVGFP
;
A
#
# COMPACT_ATOMS: atom_id res chain seq x y z
N MET A 1 0.33 19.49 7.37
CA MET A 1 0.99 19.26 8.66
C MET A 1 2.19 18.36 8.47
N LYS A 2 3.28 18.68 9.13
CA LYS A 2 4.54 17.96 8.99
C LYS A 2 5.16 17.77 10.36
N LYS A 3 5.61 16.57 10.70
CA LYS A 3 6.17 16.25 12.00
C LYS A 3 7.29 15.23 11.85
N THR A 4 8.38 15.42 12.57
CA THR A 4 9.51 14.48 12.57
C THR A 4 9.58 13.75 13.90
N ILE A 5 9.60 12.42 13.86
CA ILE A 5 9.65 11.54 15.02
C ILE A 5 10.74 10.50 14.78
N SER A 6 11.75 10.45 15.65
CA SER A 6 12.83 9.46 15.56
C SER A 6 13.49 9.40 14.18
N GLY A 7 13.71 10.56 13.56
CA GLY A 7 14.33 10.64 12.25
C GLY A 7 13.39 10.39 11.08
N VAL A 8 12.13 10.09 11.34
CA VAL A 8 11.12 9.89 10.30
C VAL A 8 10.21 11.11 10.23
N THR A 9 10.04 11.66 9.04
CA THR A 9 9.14 12.78 8.81
C THR A 9 7.79 12.28 8.33
N ILE A 10 6.73 12.67 9.06
CA ILE A 10 5.35 12.36 8.72
C ILE A 10 4.71 13.63 8.21
N GLU A 11 4.15 13.57 7.01
CA GLU A 11 3.52 14.73 6.37
C GLU A 11 2.14 14.36 5.86
N CYS A 12 1.13 15.16 6.21
CA CYS A 12 -0.20 15.01 5.65
C CYS A 12 -0.36 15.98 4.50
N VAL A 13 -0.65 15.45 3.32
CA VAL A 13 -0.81 16.24 2.11
C VAL A 13 -2.17 15.93 1.46
N ARG A 14 -2.69 16.91 0.74
CA ARG A 14 -3.88 16.70 -0.08
C ARG A 14 -3.41 16.45 -1.51
N GLY A 15 -3.81 15.32 -2.08
CA GLY A 15 -3.39 14.97 -3.44
C GLY A 15 -3.92 13.62 -3.87
N ASN A 16 -3.44 13.18 -5.02
CA ASN A 16 -3.81 11.90 -5.61
C ASN A 16 -2.68 10.91 -5.38
N ILE A 17 -2.99 9.75 -4.79
CA ILE A 17 -1.96 8.74 -4.46
C ILE A 17 -1.20 8.25 -5.70
N VAL A 18 -1.80 8.27 -6.88
CA VAL A 18 -1.14 7.82 -8.11
C VAL A 18 -0.29 8.93 -8.78
N GLU A 19 -0.25 10.10 -8.19
CA GLU A 19 0.51 11.25 -8.70
C GLU A 19 1.53 11.73 -7.67
N GLN A 20 2.33 10.81 -7.14
CA GLN A 20 3.34 11.10 -6.10
C GLN A 20 4.73 10.65 -6.57
N PRO A 21 5.31 11.33 -7.57
CA PRO A 21 6.57 10.88 -8.19
C PRO A 21 7.78 10.89 -7.26
N ASP A 22 7.71 11.62 -6.16
CA ASP A 22 8.84 11.73 -5.22
C ASP A 22 8.87 10.61 -4.18
N LEU A 23 7.86 9.75 -4.16
CA LEU A 23 7.80 8.63 -3.21
C LEU A 23 8.36 7.36 -3.83
N ASP A 24 9.11 6.60 -3.04
CA ASP A 24 9.66 5.31 -3.48
C ASP A 24 8.56 4.27 -3.65
N ALA A 25 7.57 4.29 -2.77
CA ALA A 25 6.43 3.38 -2.84
C ALA A 25 5.15 4.07 -2.43
N ILE A 26 4.05 3.56 -2.95
CA ILE A 26 2.71 3.93 -2.50
C ILE A 26 2.02 2.69 -1.96
N VAL A 27 1.14 2.88 -0.98
CA VAL A 27 0.37 1.80 -0.38
C VAL A 27 -1.00 1.72 -1.06
N ASN A 28 -1.36 0.49 -1.41
CA ASN A 28 -2.65 0.17 -1.98
C ASN A 28 -3.57 -0.38 -0.87
N ALA A 29 -4.77 0.19 -0.76
CA ALA A 29 -5.83 -0.38 0.07
C ALA A 29 -6.46 -1.53 -0.72
N ALA A 30 -5.85 -2.70 -0.60
CA ALA A 30 -6.12 -3.85 -1.45
C ALA A 30 -7.35 -4.65 -1.01
N ASN A 31 -7.88 -5.47 -1.93
CA ASN A 31 -8.80 -6.54 -1.58
C ASN A 31 -8.00 -7.84 -1.39
N ALA A 32 -8.66 -8.86 -0.83
CA ALA A 32 -7.99 -10.13 -0.51
C ALA A 32 -7.38 -10.81 -1.73
N GLN A 33 -8.00 -10.69 -2.89
CA GLN A 33 -7.55 -11.31 -4.13
C GLN A 33 -6.50 -10.49 -4.86
N LEU A 34 -6.14 -9.31 -4.36
CA LEU A 34 -5.18 -8.40 -4.96
C LEU A 34 -5.55 -8.03 -6.40
N ARG A 35 -6.84 -7.95 -6.67
CA ARG A 35 -7.34 -7.62 -7.99
C ARG A 35 -7.71 -6.16 -8.11
N ARG A 36 -7.82 -5.72 -9.35
CA ARG A 36 -8.39 -4.43 -9.66
C ARG A 36 -9.80 -4.37 -9.08
N GLY A 37 -10.06 -3.34 -8.29
CA GLY A 37 -11.37 -3.11 -7.70
C GLY A 37 -11.79 -1.69 -7.94
N GLY A 38 -12.63 -1.16 -7.04
CA GLY A 38 -12.99 0.25 -7.03
C GLY A 38 -12.06 1.07 -6.13
N GLY A 39 -12.37 2.34 -5.97
CA GLY A 39 -11.66 3.22 -5.05
C GLY A 39 -10.16 3.30 -5.33
N VAL A 40 -9.36 3.25 -4.26
CA VAL A 40 -7.90 3.36 -4.35
C VAL A 40 -7.31 2.22 -5.18
N ALA A 41 -7.76 0.99 -4.96
CA ALA A 41 -7.26 -0.17 -5.70
C ALA A 41 -7.51 -0.01 -7.21
N GLY A 42 -8.70 0.43 -7.59
CA GLY A 42 -9.01 0.68 -8.99
C GLY A 42 -8.12 1.74 -9.61
N ALA A 43 -7.88 2.83 -8.89
CA ALA A 43 -7.03 3.92 -9.37
C ALA A 43 -5.59 3.46 -9.55
N ILE A 44 -5.05 2.72 -8.59
CA ILE A 44 -3.67 2.23 -8.65
C ILE A 44 -3.50 1.23 -9.79
N HIS A 45 -4.40 0.26 -9.93
CA HIS A 45 -4.31 -0.71 -11.01
C HIS A 45 -4.45 -0.06 -12.40
N ARG A 46 -5.31 0.94 -12.54
CA ARG A 46 -5.44 1.67 -13.82
C ARG A 46 -4.16 2.41 -14.16
N ALA A 47 -3.57 3.09 -13.19
CA ALA A 47 -2.34 3.85 -13.40
C ALA A 47 -1.13 2.95 -13.66
N ALA A 48 -1.05 1.82 -12.96
CA ALA A 48 0.05 0.87 -13.10
C ALA A 48 -0.02 0.06 -14.39
N GLY A 49 -1.21 -0.16 -14.91
CA GLY A 49 -1.41 -1.00 -16.08
C GLY A 49 -1.57 -2.49 -15.73
N PRO A 50 -1.82 -3.36 -16.71
CA PRO A 50 -2.18 -4.77 -16.48
C PRO A 50 -1.07 -5.61 -15.85
N GLY A 51 0.18 -5.19 -15.97
CA GLY A 51 1.30 -5.92 -15.38
C GLY A 51 1.22 -6.03 -13.87
N LEU A 52 0.61 -5.04 -13.20
CA LEU A 52 0.46 -5.10 -11.75
C LEU A 52 -0.44 -6.25 -11.32
N GLU A 53 -1.58 -6.43 -11.99
CA GLU A 53 -2.48 -7.54 -11.66
C GLU A 53 -1.84 -8.89 -11.92
N GLU A 54 -1.06 -9.00 -12.99
CA GLU A 54 -0.33 -10.23 -13.29
C GLU A 54 0.67 -10.57 -12.19
N GLU A 55 1.42 -9.58 -11.71
CA GLU A 55 2.40 -9.78 -10.63
C GLU A 55 1.69 -10.16 -9.31
N CYS A 56 0.50 -9.64 -9.08
CA CYS A 56 -0.28 -9.93 -7.87
C CYS A 56 -0.83 -11.35 -7.82
N LEU A 57 -1.09 -11.99 -8.97
CA LEU A 57 -1.74 -13.31 -9.01
C LEU A 57 -1.09 -14.36 -8.10
N PRO A 58 0.23 -14.58 -8.14
CA PRO A 58 0.85 -15.59 -7.28
C PRO A 58 0.92 -15.19 -5.82
N LEU A 59 0.67 -13.91 -5.49
CA LEU A 59 0.72 -13.42 -4.12
C LEU A 59 -0.62 -13.52 -3.41
N ALA A 60 -1.72 -13.63 -4.17
CA ALA A 60 -3.07 -13.72 -3.63
C ALA A 60 -3.40 -15.16 -3.20
N PRO A 61 -4.33 -15.36 -2.25
CA PRO A 61 -4.98 -14.30 -1.48
C PRO A 61 -4.14 -13.84 -0.29
N ILE A 62 -4.45 -12.65 0.22
CA ILE A 62 -3.89 -12.18 1.49
C ILE A 62 -5.00 -12.05 2.52
N LYS A 63 -4.61 -11.99 3.79
CA LYS A 63 -5.54 -11.92 4.93
C LYS A 63 -5.52 -10.52 5.54
N PRO A 64 -6.59 -10.13 6.29
CA PRO A 64 -6.59 -8.86 7.00
C PRO A 64 -5.34 -8.69 7.86
N GLY A 65 -4.73 -7.52 7.79
CA GLY A 65 -3.48 -7.20 8.49
C GLY A 65 -2.23 -7.55 7.71
N GLU A 66 -2.33 -8.34 6.66
CA GLU A 66 -1.16 -8.71 5.85
C GLU A 66 -0.82 -7.64 4.81
N ALA A 67 0.44 -7.64 4.39
CA ALA A 67 0.93 -6.76 3.34
C ALA A 67 1.90 -7.53 2.44
N VAL A 68 1.87 -7.21 1.15
CA VAL A 68 2.82 -7.75 0.17
C VAL A 68 3.34 -6.60 -0.70
N ILE A 69 4.50 -6.79 -1.32
CA ILE A 69 5.12 -5.76 -2.15
C ILE A 69 5.25 -6.23 -3.59
N THR A 70 5.01 -5.33 -4.53
CA THR A 70 5.21 -5.56 -5.97
C THR A 70 6.02 -4.42 -6.56
N GLY A 71 6.36 -4.51 -7.83
CA GLY A 71 6.88 -3.37 -8.59
C GLY A 71 5.80 -2.35 -8.87
N GLY A 72 6.21 -1.16 -9.29
CA GLY A 72 5.30 -0.07 -9.60
C GLY A 72 4.75 -0.07 -11.03
N HIS A 73 5.35 -0.85 -11.91
CA HIS A 73 4.97 -0.93 -13.33
C HIS A 73 4.94 0.46 -13.99
N ASN A 74 3.80 0.93 -14.49
CA ASN A 74 3.71 2.24 -15.14
C ASN A 74 3.57 3.42 -14.17
N LEU A 75 3.48 3.15 -12.86
CA LEU A 75 3.49 4.20 -11.86
C LEU A 75 4.88 4.86 -11.77
N PRO A 76 4.96 6.12 -11.32
CA PRO A 76 6.27 6.77 -11.10
C PRO A 76 7.03 6.17 -9.94
N ASN A 77 6.39 5.37 -9.10
CA ASN A 77 6.97 4.78 -7.90
C ASN A 77 7.61 3.43 -8.22
N ARG A 78 8.69 3.10 -7.50
CA ARG A 78 9.41 1.84 -7.70
C ARG A 78 8.60 0.63 -7.27
N HIS A 79 7.77 0.80 -6.24
CA HIS A 79 7.01 -0.29 -5.65
C HIS A 79 5.61 0.13 -5.26
N VAL A 80 4.73 -0.87 -5.17
CA VAL A 80 3.43 -0.75 -4.53
C VAL A 80 3.40 -1.74 -3.37
N ILE A 81 2.98 -1.28 -2.20
CA ILE A 81 2.78 -2.14 -1.03
C ILE A 81 1.27 -2.33 -0.87
N HIS A 82 0.82 -3.56 -0.97
CA HIS A 82 -0.61 -3.90 -0.91
C HIS A 82 -0.96 -4.35 0.49
N CYS A 83 -1.87 -3.63 1.15
CA CYS A 83 -2.33 -3.94 2.50
C CYS A 83 -3.81 -4.26 2.48
N LEU A 84 -4.22 -5.29 3.21
CA LEU A 84 -5.63 -5.61 3.39
C LEU A 84 -6.04 -5.20 4.81
N GLY A 85 -6.83 -4.12 4.90
CA GLY A 85 -7.39 -3.68 6.15
C GLY A 85 -8.57 -4.55 6.57
N PRO A 86 -8.98 -4.46 7.85
CA PRO A 86 -10.12 -5.23 8.34
C PRO A 86 -11.44 -4.67 7.82
N VAL A 87 -12.42 -5.55 7.64
CA VAL A 87 -13.81 -5.14 7.45
C VAL A 87 -14.43 -5.04 8.84
N TYR A 88 -14.82 -3.83 9.22
CA TYR A 88 -15.36 -3.58 10.55
C TYR A 88 -16.65 -4.37 10.76
N GLY A 89 -16.77 -4.97 11.94
CA GLY A 89 -17.89 -5.85 12.27
C GLY A 89 -17.68 -7.31 11.85
N ARG A 90 -16.71 -7.58 10.96
CA ARG A 90 -16.40 -8.94 10.50
C ARG A 90 -15.02 -9.40 10.92
N ASP A 91 -14.01 -8.61 10.63
CA ASP A 91 -12.61 -8.95 10.91
C ASP A 91 -12.20 -8.33 12.23
N LYS A 92 -11.86 -9.16 13.21
CA LYS A 92 -11.55 -8.70 14.57
C LYS A 92 -10.24 -9.31 15.07
N PRO A 93 -9.49 -8.61 15.91
CA PRO A 93 -9.73 -7.25 16.42
C PRO A 93 -9.34 -6.20 15.38
N GLU A 94 -10.27 -5.31 15.05
CA GLU A 94 -10.10 -4.36 13.93
C GLU A 94 -8.89 -3.44 14.11
N ALA A 95 -8.74 -2.86 15.29
CA ALA A 95 -7.65 -1.92 15.53
C ALA A 95 -6.28 -2.58 15.42
N GLU A 96 -6.15 -3.82 15.90
CA GLU A 96 -4.90 -4.56 15.81
C GLU A 96 -4.58 -4.95 14.37
N LEU A 97 -5.59 -5.39 13.60
CA LEU A 97 -5.41 -5.73 12.21
C LEU A 97 -4.99 -4.52 11.37
N LEU A 98 -5.59 -3.37 11.63
CA LEU A 98 -5.21 -2.14 10.96
C LEU A 98 -3.77 -1.74 11.33
N ALA A 99 -3.40 -1.83 12.60
CA ALA A 99 -2.04 -1.54 13.04
C ALA A 99 -1.04 -2.49 12.38
N ASN A 100 -1.40 -3.77 12.20
CA ASN A 100 -0.55 -4.74 11.53
C ASN A 100 -0.31 -4.36 10.05
N CYS A 101 -1.30 -3.79 9.37
CA CYS A 101 -1.11 -3.28 8.02
C CYS A 101 0.01 -2.25 7.96
N TYR A 102 -0.01 -1.27 8.86
CA TYR A 102 1.02 -0.24 8.91
C TYR A 102 2.39 -0.83 9.26
N ARG A 103 2.46 -1.71 10.27
CA ARG A 103 3.71 -2.36 10.67
C ARG A 103 4.31 -3.17 9.53
N ASN A 104 3.49 -3.98 8.88
CA ASN A 104 3.94 -4.84 7.79
C ASN A 104 4.36 -4.02 6.57
N ALA A 105 3.63 -2.94 6.26
CA ALA A 105 4.02 -2.05 5.16
C ALA A 105 5.37 -1.40 5.42
N LEU A 106 5.60 -0.89 6.63
CA LEU A 106 6.86 -0.25 6.99
C LEU A 106 8.00 -1.25 7.04
N ARG A 107 7.75 -2.48 7.49
CA ARG A 107 8.75 -3.55 7.48
C ARG A 107 9.16 -3.88 6.05
N LEU A 108 8.22 -4.02 5.13
CA LEU A 108 8.53 -4.27 3.72
C LEU A 108 9.33 -3.13 3.10
N ALA A 109 8.98 -1.89 3.44
CA ALA A 109 9.73 -0.72 2.98
C ALA A 109 11.18 -0.77 3.46
N ASP A 110 11.38 -1.10 4.74
CA ASP A 110 12.73 -1.19 5.31
C ASP A 110 13.53 -2.33 4.68
N GLU A 111 12.91 -3.50 4.51
CA GLU A 111 13.55 -4.66 3.88
C GLU A 111 13.98 -4.38 2.43
N ASN A 112 13.27 -3.50 1.75
CA ASN A 112 13.56 -3.12 0.36
C ASN A 112 14.33 -1.80 0.26
N GLU A 113 14.82 -1.28 1.37
CA GLU A 113 15.61 -0.05 1.44
C GLU A 113 14.91 1.17 0.85
N LEU A 114 13.59 1.24 1.04
CA LEU A 114 12.80 2.38 0.57
C LEU A 114 12.86 3.51 1.59
N LYS A 115 12.97 4.74 1.12
CA LYS A 115 13.13 5.92 1.98
C LYS A 115 11.86 6.72 2.15
N SER A 116 10.87 6.49 1.30
CA SER A 116 9.61 7.24 1.35
C SER A 116 8.44 6.36 0.93
N VAL A 117 7.35 6.45 1.69
CA VAL A 117 6.14 5.65 1.47
C VAL A 117 4.94 6.56 1.65
N GLY A 118 3.99 6.48 0.72
CA GLY A 118 2.74 7.22 0.80
C GLY A 118 1.57 6.29 1.13
N PHE A 119 0.80 6.66 2.14
CA PHE A 119 -0.42 5.95 2.53
C PHE A 119 -1.63 6.72 2.02
N PRO A 120 -2.68 6.01 1.54
CA PRO A 120 -3.90 6.67 1.07
C PRO A 120 -4.70 7.31 2.18
#